data_56fac988fa5803201a389b52c024bfbe
#
_entry.id   56fac988fa5803201a389b52c024bfbe
#
_cell.length_a   1.000
_cell.length_b   1.000
_cell.length_c   1.000
_cell.angle_alpha   90.00
_cell.angle_beta   90.00
_cell.angle_gamma   90.00
#
_symmetry.space_group_name_H-M   'P 1'
#
loop_
_entity.id
_entity.type
_entity.pdbx_description
1 polymer ?
#
loop_
_entity_poly.entity_id
_entity_poly.type
_entity_poly.pdbx_seq_one_letter_code
_entity_poly.pdbx_strand_id
1 'polypeptide(L)'
;MTLGIDIGGTTINFGLVEGSKVVKKVQIPSFPPKATLDDTLLYLGDRAELLLIPSVEKIGIGVPSLTDPVRGIVYNAANIPSWDVVPLKDTMEERFGIPVMVNNDANCYALGAAKILEKNYPTLVCVTLGTGTGVGIVLDGKVYSGTHCGAGEIASIPYNGKDYESFCSKKFFTAAGTDPKSMCKAAENGDTRALDLFNEFGCHLGEFLSVVMYAYDADCIVIGGGIARSFHLFKDAMWDTLRARYPYEKALEDLVITPIAEEDTALIGAASL
;
A
#
# COMPACT_ATOMS: atom_id res chain seq x y z
N MET A 1 -21.28 9.39 4.58
CA MET A 1 -20.45 8.17 4.41
C MET A 1 -19.71 8.20 3.09
N THR A 2 -18.60 7.45 2.98
CA THR A 2 -17.86 7.28 1.73
C THR A 2 -17.78 5.81 1.38
N LEU A 3 -17.91 5.46 0.10
CA LEU A 3 -17.59 4.12 -0.39
C LEU A 3 -16.10 4.07 -0.75
N GLY A 4 -15.31 3.31 0.02
CA GLY A 4 -13.93 2.98 -0.32
C GLY A 4 -13.87 1.72 -1.18
N ILE A 5 -13.05 1.72 -2.21
CA ILE A 5 -12.77 0.56 -3.08
C ILE A 5 -11.25 0.38 -3.14
N ASP A 6 -10.78 -0.83 -2.85
CA ASP A 6 -9.38 -1.21 -2.93
C ASP A 6 -9.25 -2.35 -3.95
N ILE A 7 -8.67 -2.04 -5.10
CA ILE A 7 -8.49 -2.98 -6.20
C ILE A 7 -7.13 -3.66 -6.04
N GLY A 8 -7.13 -4.91 -5.60
CA GLY A 8 -5.93 -5.73 -5.54
C GLY A 8 -5.82 -6.71 -6.71
N GLY A 9 -4.65 -7.30 -6.87
CA GLY A 9 -4.40 -8.28 -7.94
C GLY A 9 -5.19 -9.59 -7.81
N THR A 10 -5.65 -9.94 -6.60
CA THR A 10 -6.37 -11.20 -6.32
C THR A 10 -7.80 -10.94 -5.90
N THR A 11 -8.06 -9.85 -5.20
CA THR A 11 -9.37 -9.49 -4.65
C THR A 11 -9.61 -8.00 -4.81
N ILE A 12 -10.89 -7.65 -4.86
CA ILE A 12 -11.35 -6.26 -4.75
C ILE A 12 -12.15 -6.15 -3.45
N ASN A 13 -11.78 -5.17 -2.64
CA ASN A 13 -12.46 -4.87 -1.39
C ASN A 13 -13.32 -3.61 -1.57
N PHE A 14 -14.54 -3.66 -1.05
CA PHE A 14 -15.47 -2.54 -1.00
C PHE A 14 -15.83 -2.30 0.46
N GLY A 15 -15.82 -1.05 0.90
CA GLY A 15 -16.16 -0.71 2.27
C GLY A 15 -16.95 0.58 2.38
N LEU A 16 -18.07 0.55 3.12
CA LEU A 16 -18.70 1.76 3.59
C LEU A 16 -17.92 2.27 4.79
N VAL A 17 -17.43 3.51 4.69
CA VAL A 17 -16.55 4.11 5.70
C VAL A 17 -17.21 5.34 6.31
N GLU A 18 -17.20 5.38 7.63
CA GLU A 18 -17.63 6.53 8.42
C GLU A 18 -16.46 6.98 9.33
N GLY A 19 -15.90 8.16 9.03
CA GLY A 19 -14.65 8.60 9.68
C GLY A 19 -13.48 7.68 9.33
N SER A 20 -12.91 7.01 10.34
CA SER A 20 -11.83 6.02 10.19
C SER A 20 -12.32 4.58 10.41
N LYS A 21 -13.63 4.32 10.34
CA LYS A 21 -14.20 3.01 10.62
C LYS A 21 -14.94 2.45 9.40
N VAL A 22 -14.61 1.22 9.02
CA VAL A 22 -15.39 0.44 8.04
C VAL A 22 -16.61 -0.15 8.73
N VAL A 23 -17.81 0.30 8.32
CA VAL A 23 -19.09 -0.14 8.90
C VAL A 23 -19.71 -1.31 8.15
N LYS A 24 -19.35 -1.49 6.88
CA LYS A 24 -19.75 -2.65 6.07
C LYS A 24 -18.65 -2.93 5.05
N LYS A 25 -18.29 -4.21 4.90
CA LYS A 25 -17.26 -4.67 3.95
C LYS A 25 -17.79 -5.79 3.08
N VAL A 26 -17.42 -5.75 1.81
CA VAL A 26 -17.62 -6.84 0.85
C VAL A 26 -16.30 -7.07 0.12
N GLN A 27 -15.91 -8.32 0.01
CA GLN A 27 -14.73 -8.75 -0.75
C GLN A 27 -15.16 -9.69 -1.87
N ILE A 28 -14.62 -9.45 -3.05
CA ILE A 28 -14.87 -10.29 -4.23
C ILE A 28 -13.55 -10.67 -4.89
N PRO A 29 -13.50 -11.72 -5.73
CA PRO A 29 -12.36 -11.99 -6.58
C PRO A 29 -12.04 -10.79 -7.48
N SER A 30 -10.76 -10.59 -7.80
CA SER A 30 -10.35 -9.59 -8.79
C SER A 30 -10.83 -9.97 -10.20
N PHE A 31 -10.54 -9.11 -11.15
CA PHE A 31 -11.01 -9.26 -12.54
C PHE A 31 -10.53 -10.56 -13.16
N PRO A 32 -11.38 -11.23 -14.00
CA PRO A 32 -10.94 -12.38 -14.77
C PRO A 32 -9.78 -12.00 -15.72
N PRO A 33 -8.76 -12.87 -15.89
CA PRO A 33 -7.55 -12.54 -16.66
C PRO A 33 -7.77 -12.16 -18.14
N LYS A 34 -8.93 -12.51 -18.70
CA LYS A 34 -9.30 -12.24 -20.11
C LYS A 34 -10.45 -11.26 -20.23
N ALA A 35 -10.86 -10.62 -19.14
CA ALA A 35 -11.93 -9.63 -19.18
C ALA A 35 -11.52 -8.41 -20.01
N THR A 36 -12.41 -7.92 -20.83
CA THR A 36 -12.23 -6.66 -21.57
C THR A 36 -12.28 -5.47 -20.62
N LEU A 37 -11.92 -4.29 -21.10
CA LEU A 37 -12.07 -3.06 -20.32
C LEU A 37 -13.54 -2.86 -19.88
N ASP A 38 -14.47 -2.98 -20.81
CA ASP A 38 -15.90 -2.82 -20.56
C ASP A 38 -16.41 -3.85 -19.53
N ASP A 39 -15.98 -5.11 -19.64
CA ASP A 39 -16.35 -6.15 -18.67
C ASP A 39 -15.85 -5.81 -17.26
N THR A 40 -14.62 -5.30 -17.14
CA THR A 40 -14.04 -4.95 -15.84
C THR A 40 -14.71 -3.73 -15.22
N LEU A 41 -15.01 -2.70 -16.01
CA LEU A 41 -15.71 -1.50 -15.56
C LEU A 41 -17.17 -1.82 -15.15
N LEU A 42 -17.85 -2.65 -15.94
CA LEU A 42 -19.19 -3.13 -15.59
C LEU A 42 -19.18 -3.94 -14.30
N TYR A 43 -18.24 -4.89 -14.19
CA TYR A 43 -18.08 -5.72 -12.98
C TYR A 43 -17.83 -4.89 -11.73
N LEU A 44 -16.92 -3.89 -11.81
CA LEU A 44 -16.62 -2.98 -10.70
C LEU A 44 -17.83 -2.16 -10.31
N GLY A 45 -18.52 -1.59 -11.31
CA GLY A 45 -19.69 -0.75 -11.12
C GLY A 45 -20.88 -1.50 -10.50
N ASP A 46 -21.20 -2.69 -11.00
CA ASP A 46 -22.31 -3.53 -10.49
C ASP A 46 -22.10 -3.89 -9.01
N ARG A 47 -20.85 -4.10 -8.59
CA ARG A 47 -20.54 -4.43 -7.19
C ARG A 47 -20.53 -3.19 -6.28
N ALA A 48 -20.05 -2.06 -6.78
CA ALA A 48 -20.13 -0.79 -6.07
C ALA A 48 -21.60 -0.39 -5.81
N GLU A 49 -22.47 -0.55 -6.80
CA GLU A 49 -23.90 -0.22 -6.72
C GLU A 49 -24.63 -0.93 -5.57
N LEU A 50 -24.24 -2.17 -5.24
CA LEU A 50 -24.83 -2.93 -4.13
C LEU A 50 -24.54 -2.31 -2.74
N LEU A 51 -23.59 -1.39 -2.67
CA LEU A 51 -23.20 -0.68 -1.45
C LEU A 51 -23.56 0.80 -1.47
N LEU A 52 -24.06 1.32 -2.61
CA LEU A 52 -24.51 2.69 -2.70
C LEU A 52 -25.87 2.84 -2.03
N ILE A 53 -25.84 3.46 -0.85
CA ILE A 53 -27.03 3.87 -0.10
C ILE A 53 -27.14 5.40 -0.12
N PRO A 54 -28.30 5.99 0.13
CA PRO A 54 -28.52 7.45 0.02
C PRO A 54 -27.56 8.33 0.83
N SER A 55 -26.91 7.78 1.85
CA SER A 55 -25.93 8.50 2.68
C SER A 55 -24.49 8.45 2.13
N VAL A 56 -24.25 7.79 1.00
CA VAL A 56 -22.92 7.79 0.34
C VAL A 56 -22.81 9.05 -0.53
N GLU A 57 -21.86 9.92 -0.17
CA GLU A 57 -21.66 11.23 -0.80
C GLU A 57 -20.55 11.23 -1.84
N LYS A 58 -19.60 10.27 -1.76
CA LYS A 58 -18.50 10.11 -2.69
C LYS A 58 -17.97 8.67 -2.70
N ILE A 59 -17.19 8.35 -3.74
CA ILE A 59 -16.47 7.08 -3.90
C ILE A 59 -14.96 7.39 -3.96
N GLY A 60 -14.16 6.64 -3.21
CA GLY A 60 -12.71 6.66 -3.33
C GLY A 60 -12.19 5.30 -3.79
N ILE A 61 -11.29 5.28 -4.78
CA ILE A 61 -10.78 4.05 -5.41
C ILE A 61 -9.26 4.01 -5.34
N GLY A 62 -8.69 2.97 -4.71
CA GLY A 62 -7.28 2.61 -4.75
C GLY A 62 -7.02 1.59 -5.87
N VAL A 63 -6.01 1.84 -6.71
CA VAL A 63 -5.66 0.99 -7.86
C VAL A 63 -4.18 0.66 -7.85
N PRO A 64 -3.76 -0.60 -8.10
CA PRO A 64 -2.34 -1.00 -8.12
C PRO A 64 -1.67 -0.58 -9.44
N SER A 65 -1.51 0.71 -9.65
CA SER A 65 -0.94 1.28 -10.87
C SER A 65 -0.53 2.73 -10.69
N LEU A 66 0.22 3.25 -11.67
CA LEU A 66 0.42 4.69 -11.80
C LEU A 66 -0.93 5.37 -12.08
N THR A 67 -1.31 6.33 -11.24
CA THR A 67 -2.63 6.97 -11.29
C THR A 67 -2.48 8.48 -11.21
N ASP A 68 -3.09 9.21 -12.16
CA ASP A 68 -3.24 10.65 -12.10
C ASP A 68 -4.42 10.99 -11.15
N PRO A 69 -4.17 11.45 -9.93
CA PRO A 69 -5.24 11.68 -8.96
C PRO A 69 -6.09 12.92 -9.27
N VAL A 70 -5.58 13.84 -10.09
CA VAL A 70 -6.32 15.05 -10.49
C VAL A 70 -7.34 14.72 -11.57
N ARG A 71 -6.91 13.97 -12.59
CA ARG A 71 -7.76 13.57 -13.73
C ARG A 71 -8.48 12.24 -13.47
N GLY A 72 -8.07 11.47 -12.47
CA GLY A 72 -8.61 10.14 -12.17
C GLY A 72 -8.33 9.12 -13.28
N ILE A 73 -7.19 9.25 -13.97
CA ILE A 73 -6.77 8.36 -15.05
C ILE A 73 -5.79 7.32 -14.50
N VAL A 74 -6.06 6.06 -14.78
CA VAL A 74 -5.21 4.91 -14.44
C VAL A 74 -4.35 4.54 -15.65
N TYR A 75 -3.05 4.31 -15.44
CA TYR A 75 -2.11 3.97 -16.51
C TYR A 75 -1.47 2.61 -16.27
N ASN A 76 -1.50 1.72 -17.28
CA ASN A 76 -0.75 0.46 -17.34
C ASN A 76 -0.88 -0.39 -16.05
N ALA A 77 -2.10 -0.71 -15.66
CA ALA A 77 -2.34 -1.50 -14.44
C ALA A 77 -1.76 -2.92 -14.60
N ALA A 78 -0.60 -3.18 -13.99
CA ALA A 78 0.18 -4.42 -14.19
C ALA A 78 -0.61 -5.71 -13.95
N ASN A 79 -1.58 -5.69 -13.04
CA ASN A 79 -2.39 -6.85 -12.68
C ASN A 79 -3.76 -6.89 -13.37
N ILE A 80 -4.06 -5.90 -14.24
CA ILE A 80 -5.33 -5.78 -14.97
C ILE A 80 -5.00 -5.52 -16.45
N PRO A 81 -4.72 -6.58 -17.25
CA PRO A 81 -4.17 -6.44 -18.60
C PRO A 81 -5.01 -5.60 -19.58
N SER A 82 -6.32 -5.45 -19.32
CA SER A 82 -7.21 -4.61 -20.13
C SER A 82 -7.15 -3.11 -19.76
N TRP A 83 -6.41 -2.73 -18.72
CA TRP A 83 -6.30 -1.35 -18.24
C TRP A 83 -4.99 -0.70 -18.66
N ASP A 84 -4.93 -0.24 -19.91
CA ASP A 84 -3.80 0.52 -20.45
C ASP A 84 -3.91 2.01 -20.09
N VAL A 85 -4.96 2.68 -20.56
CA VAL A 85 -5.30 4.06 -20.16
C VAL A 85 -6.80 4.12 -19.87
N VAL A 86 -7.17 4.28 -18.60
CA VAL A 86 -8.57 4.21 -18.18
C VAL A 86 -8.98 5.48 -17.46
N PRO A 87 -9.95 6.28 -17.98
CA PRO A 87 -10.51 7.43 -17.30
C PRO A 87 -11.52 6.98 -16.22
N LEU A 88 -11.00 6.28 -15.20
CA LEU A 88 -11.82 5.58 -14.20
C LEU A 88 -12.75 6.51 -13.44
N LYS A 89 -12.26 7.70 -13.07
CA LYS A 89 -13.04 8.73 -12.40
C LYS A 89 -14.28 9.09 -13.22
N ASP A 90 -14.07 9.56 -14.45
CA ASP A 90 -15.15 10.07 -15.29
C ASP A 90 -16.18 8.96 -15.58
N THR A 91 -15.71 7.74 -15.86
CA THR A 91 -16.57 6.57 -16.10
C THR A 91 -17.46 6.24 -14.90
N MET A 92 -16.90 6.29 -13.68
CA MET A 92 -17.67 5.99 -12.47
C MET A 92 -18.56 7.17 -12.05
N GLU A 93 -18.13 8.42 -12.26
CA GLU A 93 -18.95 9.61 -12.02
C GLU A 93 -20.16 9.64 -12.96
N GLU A 94 -19.97 9.31 -14.25
CA GLU A 94 -21.08 9.20 -15.21
C GLU A 94 -22.10 8.14 -14.79
N ARG A 95 -21.63 7.01 -14.29
CA ARG A 95 -22.50 5.91 -13.84
C ARG A 95 -23.30 6.24 -12.59
N PHE A 96 -22.66 6.84 -11.59
CA PHE A 96 -23.24 6.97 -10.25
C PHE A 96 -23.79 8.37 -9.91
N GLY A 97 -23.38 9.39 -10.66
CA GLY A 97 -23.82 10.77 -10.41
C GLY A 97 -23.28 11.39 -9.10
N ILE A 98 -22.24 10.81 -8.51
CA ILE A 98 -21.58 11.31 -7.30
C ILE A 98 -20.05 11.40 -7.51
N PRO A 99 -19.34 12.28 -6.78
CA PRO A 99 -17.89 12.46 -6.94
C PRO A 99 -17.11 11.16 -6.75
N VAL A 100 -16.14 10.94 -7.63
CA VAL A 100 -15.20 9.81 -7.57
C VAL A 100 -13.77 10.30 -7.51
N MET A 101 -13.01 9.79 -6.55
CA MET A 101 -11.58 10.05 -6.40
C MET A 101 -10.79 8.77 -6.65
N VAL A 102 -9.69 8.86 -7.38
CA VAL A 102 -8.87 7.68 -7.73
C VAL A 102 -7.41 7.97 -7.36
N ASN A 103 -6.74 7.02 -6.75
CA ASN A 103 -5.30 7.11 -6.46
C ASN A 103 -4.64 5.72 -6.51
N ASN A 104 -3.32 5.71 -6.46
CA ASN A 104 -2.54 4.48 -6.29
C ASN A 104 -2.87 3.81 -4.94
N ASP A 105 -2.84 2.47 -4.90
CA ASP A 105 -3.16 1.65 -3.73
C ASP A 105 -2.23 1.89 -2.53
N ALA A 106 -0.91 2.05 -2.75
CA ALA A 106 0.04 2.38 -1.68
C ALA A 106 -0.21 3.78 -1.11
N ASN A 107 -0.61 4.74 -1.94
CA ASN A 107 -1.02 6.08 -1.52
C ASN A 107 -2.30 6.02 -0.67
N CYS A 108 -3.27 5.21 -1.08
CA CYS A 108 -4.47 4.97 -0.28
C CYS A 108 -4.10 4.32 1.07
N TYR A 109 -3.22 3.31 1.04
CA TYR A 109 -2.77 2.68 2.28
C TYR A 109 -2.10 3.68 3.23
N ALA A 110 -1.21 4.55 2.72
CA ALA A 110 -0.53 5.58 3.49
C ALA A 110 -1.52 6.58 4.12
N LEU A 111 -2.52 7.02 3.34
CA LEU A 111 -3.55 7.92 3.85
C LEU A 111 -4.42 7.24 4.92
N GLY A 112 -4.76 5.97 4.72
CA GLY A 112 -5.48 5.17 5.72
C GLY A 112 -4.68 4.99 7.01
N ALA A 113 -3.39 4.70 6.89
CA ALA A 113 -2.49 4.61 8.03
C ALA A 113 -2.42 5.93 8.81
N ALA A 114 -2.31 7.07 8.10
CA ALA A 114 -2.34 8.40 8.72
C ALA A 114 -3.66 8.68 9.46
N LYS A 115 -4.79 8.12 8.99
CA LYS A 115 -6.10 8.24 9.66
C LYS A 115 -6.26 7.34 10.88
N ILE A 116 -5.58 6.18 10.88
CA ILE A 116 -5.61 5.22 12.01
C ILE A 116 -4.71 5.69 13.16
N LEU A 117 -3.58 6.31 12.83
CA LEU A 117 -2.67 6.84 13.84
C LEU A 117 -3.30 8.04 14.56
N GLU A 118 -3.31 8.01 15.88
CA GLU A 118 -3.85 9.11 16.70
C GLU A 118 -3.01 10.39 16.61
N LYS A 119 -1.70 10.23 16.35
CA LYS A 119 -0.74 11.33 16.21
C LYS A 119 -0.63 11.76 14.76
N ASN A 120 -0.75 13.08 14.52
CA ASN A 120 -0.44 13.66 13.21
C ASN A 120 1.08 13.79 13.05
N TYR A 121 1.61 13.24 11.97
CA TYR A 121 3.01 13.34 11.58
C TYR A 121 3.12 14.22 10.34
N PRO A 122 3.90 15.32 10.36
CA PRO A 122 4.10 16.17 9.18
C PRO A 122 4.58 15.42 7.95
N THR A 123 5.54 14.50 8.12
CA THR A 123 6.06 13.65 7.05
C THR A 123 5.89 12.19 7.41
N LEU A 124 4.83 11.57 6.92
CA LEU A 124 4.59 10.14 7.07
C LEU A 124 4.88 9.40 5.76
N VAL A 125 5.73 8.39 5.82
CA VAL A 125 5.98 7.48 4.70
C VAL A 125 5.48 6.09 5.06
N CYS A 126 4.63 5.52 4.22
CA CYS A 126 4.16 4.15 4.39
C CYS A 126 4.87 3.24 3.39
N VAL A 127 5.47 2.16 3.88
CA VAL A 127 6.09 1.10 3.08
C VAL A 127 5.23 -0.14 3.19
N THR A 128 4.52 -0.50 2.13
CA THR A 128 3.68 -1.69 2.09
C THR A 128 4.48 -2.90 1.63
N LEU A 129 4.54 -3.94 2.45
CA LEU A 129 5.28 -5.18 2.20
C LEU A 129 4.30 -6.32 1.89
N GLY A 130 4.16 -6.62 0.60
CA GLY A 130 3.21 -7.60 0.08
C GLY A 130 3.79 -8.43 -1.07
N THR A 131 3.02 -8.63 -2.14
CA THR A 131 3.49 -9.24 -3.40
C THR A 131 4.65 -8.45 -3.99
N GLY A 132 4.54 -7.12 -3.96
CA GLY A 132 5.59 -6.13 -4.21
C GLY A 132 5.84 -5.27 -2.98
N THR A 133 6.58 -4.18 -3.20
CA THR A 133 6.84 -3.13 -2.20
C THR A 133 6.32 -1.81 -2.75
N GLY A 134 5.25 -1.30 -2.16
CA GLY A 134 4.72 0.03 -2.48
C GLY A 134 5.14 1.07 -1.44
N VAL A 135 5.29 2.32 -1.87
CA VAL A 135 5.55 3.43 -0.94
C VAL A 135 4.56 4.55 -1.20
N GLY A 136 3.83 4.92 -0.16
CA GLY A 136 2.94 6.08 -0.16
C GLY A 136 3.47 7.16 0.78
N ILE A 137 3.32 8.42 0.37
CA ILE A 137 3.87 9.57 1.09
C ILE A 137 2.72 10.50 1.47
N VAL A 138 2.64 10.87 2.75
CA VAL A 138 1.68 11.82 3.28
C VAL A 138 2.44 12.99 3.91
N LEU A 139 2.24 14.18 3.36
CA LEU A 139 2.82 15.44 3.85
C LEU A 139 1.69 16.31 4.40
N ASP A 140 1.78 16.72 5.66
CA ASP A 140 0.77 17.55 6.34
C ASP A 140 -0.66 16.98 6.16
N GLY A 141 -0.80 15.66 6.28
CA GLY A 141 -2.07 14.95 6.16
C GLY A 141 -2.61 14.77 4.74
N LYS A 142 -1.82 15.11 3.70
CA LYS A 142 -2.20 14.98 2.28
C LYS A 142 -1.26 14.04 1.55
N VAL A 143 -1.80 13.22 0.68
CA VAL A 143 -1.00 12.37 -0.21
C VAL A 143 -0.13 13.23 -1.13
N TYR A 144 1.15 12.90 -1.20
CA TYR A 144 2.08 13.48 -2.17
C TYR A 144 2.33 12.50 -3.32
N SER A 145 1.70 12.76 -4.45
CA SER A 145 1.82 11.91 -5.66
C SER A 145 2.93 12.36 -6.62
N GLY A 146 3.55 13.53 -6.40
CA GLY A 146 4.53 14.13 -7.32
C GLY A 146 3.87 14.71 -8.58
N THR A 147 4.67 15.38 -9.40
CA THR A 147 4.19 16.07 -10.62
C THR A 147 3.70 15.09 -11.70
N HIS A 148 4.32 13.91 -11.78
CA HIS A 148 4.04 12.89 -12.79
C HIS A 148 3.48 11.60 -12.14
N CYS A 149 2.92 11.72 -10.96
CA CYS A 149 2.27 10.64 -10.21
C CYS A 149 3.21 9.47 -9.81
N GLY A 150 4.52 9.66 -9.92
CA GLY A 150 5.54 8.64 -9.63
C GLY A 150 6.23 8.82 -8.27
N ALA A 151 5.73 9.71 -7.40
CA ALA A 151 6.29 9.81 -6.05
C ALA A 151 6.04 8.50 -5.28
N GLY A 152 7.08 7.98 -4.65
CA GLY A 152 7.01 6.69 -3.94
C GLY A 152 7.50 5.47 -4.75
N GLU A 153 7.79 5.58 -6.04
CA GLU A 153 8.32 4.47 -6.87
C GLU A 153 9.79 4.11 -6.55
N ILE A 154 10.24 4.42 -5.35
CA ILE A 154 11.62 4.25 -4.89
C ILE A 154 12.01 2.77 -4.64
N ALA A 155 11.04 1.87 -4.51
CA ALA A 155 11.33 0.43 -4.42
C ALA A 155 11.93 -0.15 -5.71
N SER A 156 11.77 0.56 -6.84
CA SER A 156 12.37 0.22 -8.13
C SER A 156 13.83 0.68 -8.30
N ILE A 157 14.41 1.37 -7.29
CA ILE A 157 15.82 1.76 -7.30
C ILE A 157 16.71 0.51 -7.35
N PRO A 158 17.75 0.50 -8.24
CA PRO A 158 18.69 -0.63 -8.33
C PRO A 158 19.38 -0.93 -7.00
N TYR A 159 19.35 -2.20 -6.62
CA TYR A 159 19.96 -2.70 -5.39
C TYR A 159 20.41 -4.15 -5.56
N ASN A 160 21.65 -4.46 -5.18
CA ASN A 160 22.24 -5.82 -5.22
C ASN A 160 22.01 -6.57 -6.55
N GLY A 161 22.17 -5.87 -7.70
CA GLY A 161 22.00 -6.44 -9.03
C GLY A 161 20.53 -6.64 -9.46
N LYS A 162 19.57 -6.19 -8.65
CA LYS A 162 18.13 -6.15 -8.91
C LYS A 162 17.58 -4.78 -8.48
N ASP A 163 16.50 -4.76 -7.71
CA ASP A 163 15.85 -3.61 -7.12
C ASP A 163 15.48 -3.88 -5.64
N TYR A 164 15.12 -2.85 -4.88
CA TYR A 164 14.68 -3.03 -3.49
C TYR A 164 13.43 -3.89 -3.37
N GLU A 165 12.49 -3.82 -4.31
CA GLU A 165 11.29 -4.64 -4.27
C GLU A 165 11.61 -6.14 -4.25
N SER A 166 12.65 -6.56 -4.97
CA SER A 166 13.09 -7.96 -5.01
C SER A 166 13.56 -8.48 -3.64
N PHE A 167 14.04 -7.59 -2.77
CA PHE A 167 14.58 -7.93 -1.45
C PHE A 167 13.64 -7.55 -0.29
N CYS A 168 12.72 -6.62 -0.50
CA CYS A 168 11.82 -6.10 0.54
C CYS A 168 10.35 -6.52 0.34
N SER A 169 10.08 -7.59 -0.42
CA SER A 169 8.74 -8.10 -0.66
C SER A 169 8.65 -9.62 -0.53
N LYS A 170 7.50 -10.18 -0.85
CA LYS A 170 7.31 -11.64 -0.99
C LYS A 170 8.31 -12.27 -1.98
N LYS A 171 8.83 -11.50 -2.94
CA LYS A 171 9.82 -11.97 -3.93
C LYS A 171 11.09 -12.50 -3.26
N PHE A 172 11.55 -11.89 -2.17
CA PHE A 172 12.68 -12.35 -1.37
C PHE A 172 12.46 -13.78 -0.84
N PHE A 173 11.33 -14.03 -0.20
CA PHE A 173 11.00 -15.35 0.33
C PHE A 173 10.80 -16.38 -0.79
N THR A 174 10.18 -15.98 -1.89
CA THR A 174 10.00 -16.85 -3.06
C THR A 174 11.34 -17.27 -3.66
N ALA A 175 12.32 -16.37 -3.73
CA ALA A 175 13.67 -16.68 -4.20
C ALA A 175 14.40 -17.67 -3.26
N ALA A 176 14.08 -17.67 -1.96
CA ALA A 176 14.56 -18.66 -0.98
C ALA A 176 13.75 -19.97 -1.00
N GLY A 177 12.81 -20.15 -1.95
CA GLY A 177 11.98 -21.34 -2.10
C GLY A 177 10.88 -21.51 -1.06
N THR A 178 10.39 -20.39 -0.51
CA THR A 178 9.39 -20.38 0.57
C THR A 178 8.41 -19.21 0.45
N ASP A 179 7.62 -18.96 1.47
CA ASP A 179 6.72 -17.82 1.59
C ASP A 179 6.76 -17.20 3.01
N PRO A 180 6.44 -15.90 3.15
CA PRO A 180 6.54 -15.20 4.43
C PRO A 180 5.69 -15.83 5.55
N LYS A 181 4.49 -16.31 5.22
CA LYS A 181 3.55 -16.86 6.21
C LYS A 181 4.04 -18.17 6.79
N SER A 182 4.54 -19.07 5.95
CA SER A 182 5.14 -20.35 6.37
C SER A 182 6.39 -20.11 7.19
N MET A 183 7.26 -19.17 6.78
CA MET A 183 8.47 -18.83 7.52
C MET A 183 8.17 -18.16 8.86
N CYS A 184 7.17 -17.27 8.95
CA CYS A 184 6.74 -16.68 10.21
C CYS A 184 6.37 -17.79 11.21
N LYS A 185 5.54 -18.73 10.77
CA LYS A 185 5.11 -19.87 11.62
C LYS A 185 6.28 -20.76 12.05
N ALA A 186 7.26 -20.99 11.18
CA ALA A 186 8.45 -21.75 11.50
C ALA A 186 9.34 -20.99 12.51
N ALA A 187 9.57 -19.69 12.31
CA ALA A 187 10.35 -18.85 13.21
C ALA A 187 9.74 -18.77 14.62
N GLU A 188 8.40 -18.64 14.73
CA GLU A 188 7.68 -18.68 16.00
C GLU A 188 7.84 -20.02 16.74
N ASN A 189 8.10 -21.11 16.02
CA ASN A 189 8.44 -22.42 16.59
C ASN A 189 9.95 -22.64 16.81
N GLY A 190 10.77 -21.60 16.64
CA GLY A 190 12.21 -21.65 16.92
C GLY A 190 13.06 -22.24 15.78
N ASP A 191 12.53 -22.31 14.55
CA ASP A 191 13.33 -22.72 13.38
C ASP A 191 14.41 -21.67 13.07
N THR A 192 15.68 -22.07 13.19
CA THR A 192 16.83 -21.17 13.04
C THR A 192 16.95 -20.63 11.62
N ARG A 193 16.68 -21.44 10.60
CA ARG A 193 16.70 -21.01 9.19
C ARG A 193 15.65 -19.92 8.93
N ALA A 194 14.49 -20.07 9.53
CA ALA A 194 13.42 -19.07 9.38
C ALA A 194 13.77 -17.76 10.09
N LEU A 195 14.39 -17.84 11.28
CA LEU A 195 14.87 -16.68 12.02
C LEU A 195 15.98 -15.96 11.23
N ASP A 196 16.96 -16.70 10.68
CA ASP A 196 18.05 -16.15 9.88
C ASP A 196 17.51 -15.45 8.63
N LEU A 197 16.50 -16.03 7.97
CA LEU A 197 15.86 -15.44 6.79
C LEU A 197 15.14 -14.13 7.11
N PHE A 198 14.44 -14.05 8.24
CA PHE A 198 13.82 -12.78 8.67
C PHE A 198 14.86 -11.75 9.10
N ASN A 199 15.97 -12.17 9.69
CA ASN A 199 17.08 -11.27 10.00
C ASN A 199 17.68 -10.67 8.72
N GLU A 200 17.95 -11.50 7.69
CA GLU A 200 18.41 -11.04 6.38
C GLU A 200 17.40 -10.08 5.72
N PHE A 201 16.13 -10.44 5.73
CA PHE A 201 15.05 -9.54 5.26
C PHE A 201 15.06 -8.20 5.99
N GLY A 202 15.25 -8.21 7.30
CA GLY A 202 15.37 -7.01 8.11
C GLY A 202 16.54 -6.13 7.70
N CYS A 203 17.73 -6.74 7.41
CA CYS A 203 18.87 -6.01 6.89
C CYS A 203 18.55 -5.31 5.56
N HIS A 204 17.94 -6.01 4.61
CA HIS A 204 17.56 -5.40 3.33
C HIS A 204 16.53 -4.27 3.52
N LEU A 205 15.57 -4.45 4.40
CA LEU A 205 14.59 -3.41 4.71
C LEU A 205 15.26 -2.20 5.36
N GLY A 206 16.20 -2.38 6.28
CA GLY A 206 16.99 -1.30 6.89
C GLY A 206 17.77 -0.47 5.86
N GLU A 207 18.39 -1.12 4.87
CA GLU A 207 19.01 -0.45 3.71
C GLU A 207 17.99 0.39 2.95
N PHE A 208 16.80 -0.18 2.66
CA PHE A 208 15.75 0.53 1.96
C PHE A 208 15.21 1.73 2.77
N LEU A 209 15.01 1.56 4.07
CA LEU A 209 14.55 2.65 4.92
C LEU A 209 15.58 3.78 5.06
N SER A 210 16.87 3.50 4.90
CA SER A 210 17.88 4.57 4.82
C SER A 210 17.67 5.44 3.58
N VAL A 211 17.27 4.85 2.44
CA VAL A 211 16.90 5.61 1.23
C VAL A 211 15.65 6.45 1.48
N VAL A 212 14.64 5.89 2.16
CA VAL A 212 13.44 6.62 2.57
C VAL A 212 13.80 7.84 3.42
N MET A 213 14.69 7.67 4.41
CA MET A 213 15.14 8.77 5.27
C MET A 213 15.93 9.82 4.49
N TYR A 214 16.83 9.43 3.61
CA TYR A 214 17.56 10.38 2.74
C TYR A 214 16.64 11.17 1.80
N ALA A 215 15.55 10.56 1.34
CA ALA A 215 14.65 11.17 0.38
C ALA A 215 13.61 12.09 1.01
N TYR A 216 13.12 11.75 2.21
CA TYR A 216 11.92 12.37 2.78
C TYR A 216 12.11 12.92 4.20
N ASP A 217 13.19 12.56 4.91
CA ASP A 217 13.41 12.97 6.31
C ASP A 217 12.13 12.75 7.16
N ALA A 218 11.66 11.50 7.16
CA ALA A 218 10.34 11.16 7.68
C ALA A 218 10.28 11.23 9.22
N ASP A 219 9.18 11.78 9.76
CA ASP A 219 8.86 11.71 11.20
C ASP A 219 8.29 10.34 11.60
N CYS A 220 7.60 9.70 10.66
CA CYS A 220 7.00 8.39 10.86
C CYS A 220 7.12 7.52 9.61
N ILE A 221 7.59 6.29 9.81
CA ILE A 221 7.54 5.26 8.78
C ILE A 221 6.55 4.18 9.23
N VAL A 222 5.51 3.97 8.45
CA VAL A 222 4.56 2.89 8.66
C VAL A 222 4.98 1.69 7.83
N ILE A 223 5.13 0.54 8.46
CA ILE A 223 5.34 -0.74 7.77
C ILE A 223 3.98 -1.41 7.60
N GLY A 224 3.49 -1.43 6.36
CA GLY A 224 2.17 -1.96 5.99
C GLY A 224 2.23 -3.30 5.26
N GLY A 225 1.06 -3.82 4.91
CA GLY A 225 0.92 -5.05 4.13
C GLY A 225 1.05 -6.34 4.94
N GLY A 226 0.93 -7.48 4.25
CA GLY A 226 0.84 -8.79 4.91
C GLY A 226 2.08 -9.21 5.68
N ILE A 227 3.28 -8.79 5.24
CA ILE A 227 4.56 -9.13 5.89
C ILE A 227 4.75 -8.31 7.18
N ALA A 228 4.10 -7.15 7.32
CA ALA A 228 4.14 -6.35 8.54
C ALA A 228 3.66 -7.11 9.79
N ARG A 229 2.84 -8.14 9.64
CA ARG A 229 2.43 -9.03 10.74
C ARG A 229 3.60 -9.75 11.40
N SER A 230 4.70 -9.92 10.68
CA SER A 230 5.95 -10.53 11.16
C SER A 230 6.98 -9.49 11.62
N PHE A 231 6.59 -8.24 11.85
CA PHE A 231 7.50 -7.13 12.18
C PHE A 231 8.45 -7.45 13.34
N HIS A 232 7.95 -8.16 14.35
CA HIS A 232 8.72 -8.58 15.52
C HIS A 232 9.92 -9.49 15.19
N LEU A 233 9.92 -10.18 14.04
CA LEU A 233 11.00 -11.08 13.62
C LEU A 233 12.13 -10.37 12.89
N PHE A 234 11.90 -9.21 12.32
CA PHE A 234 12.90 -8.50 11.49
C PHE A 234 13.22 -7.08 11.97
N LYS A 235 12.48 -6.56 12.94
CA LYS A 235 12.62 -5.16 13.39
C LYS A 235 14.02 -4.82 13.90
N ASP A 236 14.66 -5.73 14.62
CA ASP A 236 15.96 -5.45 15.25
C ASP A 236 17.06 -5.33 14.19
N ALA A 237 17.15 -6.29 13.25
CA ALA A 237 18.06 -6.22 12.11
C ALA A 237 17.81 -5.03 11.19
N MET A 238 16.53 -4.69 10.99
CA MET A 238 16.12 -3.48 10.24
C MET A 238 16.66 -2.21 10.93
N TRP A 239 16.46 -2.06 12.23
CA TRP A 239 16.94 -0.90 12.97
C TRP A 239 18.46 -0.82 13.03
N ASP A 240 19.15 -1.94 13.27
CA ASP A 240 20.60 -1.98 13.32
C ASP A 240 21.22 -1.58 11.98
N THR A 241 20.65 -2.06 10.88
CA THR A 241 21.07 -1.69 9.54
C THR A 241 20.78 -0.22 9.23
N LEU A 242 19.58 0.27 9.56
CA LEU A 242 19.20 1.67 9.37
C LEU A 242 20.18 2.61 10.11
N ARG A 243 20.49 2.32 11.38
CA ARG A 243 21.47 3.09 12.17
C ARG A 243 22.86 3.07 11.58
N ALA A 244 23.28 1.92 11.02
CA ALA A 244 24.59 1.80 10.38
C ALA A 244 24.70 2.57 9.07
N ARG A 245 23.56 2.82 8.38
CA ARG A 245 23.52 3.45 7.04
C ARG A 245 23.16 4.93 7.06
N TYR A 246 22.39 5.37 8.04
CA TYR A 246 21.92 6.76 8.14
C TYR A 246 22.64 7.48 9.28
N PRO A 247 23.53 8.45 8.96
CA PRO A 247 24.47 9.01 9.93
C PRO A 247 23.88 10.10 10.86
N TYR A 248 22.64 10.48 10.65
CA TYR A 248 22.01 11.56 11.42
C TYR A 248 21.27 11.01 12.63
N GLU A 249 21.99 10.72 13.72
CA GLU A 249 21.45 10.09 14.93
C GLU A 249 20.22 10.83 15.49
N LYS A 250 20.26 12.17 15.50
CA LYS A 250 19.14 12.98 16.01
C LYS A 250 17.83 12.71 15.30
N ALA A 251 17.85 12.52 13.97
CA ALA A 251 16.65 12.19 13.20
C ALA A 251 16.15 10.79 13.56
N LEU A 252 17.05 9.85 13.84
CA LEU A 252 16.66 8.49 14.23
C LEU A 252 16.11 8.39 15.67
N GLU A 253 16.53 9.28 16.57
CA GLU A 253 15.98 9.36 17.93
C GLU A 253 14.49 9.76 17.93
N ASP A 254 14.10 10.66 17.03
CA ASP A 254 12.75 11.18 16.91
C ASP A 254 11.87 10.35 15.94
N LEU A 255 12.48 9.48 15.12
CA LEU A 255 11.78 8.65 14.12
C LEU A 255 10.92 7.58 14.78
N VAL A 256 9.67 7.51 14.37
CA VAL A 256 8.75 6.43 14.71
C VAL A 256 8.66 5.44 13.56
N ILE A 257 9.01 4.16 13.80
CA ILE A 257 8.71 3.07 12.86
C ILE A 257 7.69 2.14 13.51
N THR A 258 6.51 2.01 12.89
CA THR A 258 5.40 1.24 13.47
C THR A 258 4.73 0.35 12.42
N PRO A 259 4.39 -0.91 12.75
CA PRO A 259 3.60 -1.75 11.86
C PRO A 259 2.12 -1.36 11.92
N ILE A 260 1.46 -1.32 10.77
CA ILE A 260 0.01 -1.32 10.63
C ILE A 260 -0.34 -2.47 9.67
N ALA A 261 -1.06 -3.44 10.17
CA ALA A 261 -1.42 -4.65 9.41
C ALA A 261 -2.95 -4.90 9.38
N GLU A 262 -3.72 -3.88 9.72
CA GLU A 262 -5.18 -3.87 9.65
C GLU A 262 -5.62 -3.99 8.18
N GLU A 263 -6.54 -4.95 7.93
CA GLU A 263 -7.00 -5.26 6.57
C GLU A 263 -7.79 -4.13 5.90
N ASP A 264 -8.33 -3.22 6.71
CA ASP A 264 -9.18 -2.14 6.23
C ASP A 264 -8.43 -0.83 5.96
N THR A 265 -7.10 -0.80 6.21
CA THR A 265 -6.28 0.41 6.06
C THR A 265 -6.40 1.02 4.65
N ALA A 266 -6.29 0.21 3.59
CA ALA A 266 -6.43 0.69 2.22
C ALA A 266 -7.84 1.23 1.91
N LEU A 267 -8.90 0.58 2.44
CA LEU A 267 -10.27 1.04 2.29
C LEU A 267 -10.53 2.38 2.98
N ILE A 268 -10.02 2.54 4.21
CA ILE A 268 -10.09 3.79 4.97
C ILE A 268 -9.38 4.90 4.20
N GLY A 269 -8.22 4.60 3.64
CA GLY A 269 -7.45 5.54 2.84
C GLY A 269 -8.15 5.92 1.53
N ALA A 270 -8.65 4.95 0.77
CA ALA A 270 -9.42 5.20 -0.44
C ALA A 270 -10.64 6.09 -0.13
N ALA A 271 -11.37 5.80 0.93
CA ALA A 271 -12.51 6.62 1.37
C ALA A 271 -12.12 8.03 1.85
N SER A 272 -10.83 8.27 2.14
CA SER A 272 -10.29 9.54 2.64
C SER A 272 -9.71 10.45 1.56
N LEU A 273 -9.69 9.98 0.30
CA LEU A 273 -9.25 10.73 -0.88
C LEU A 273 -10.06 12.01 -1.10
#